data_06649c28154bbec4f927cbd768f9517f
#
_entry.id   06649c28154bbec4f927cbd768f9517f
#
_cell.length_a   1.000
_cell.length_b   1.000
_cell.length_c   1.000
_cell.angle_alpha   90.00
_cell.angle_beta   90.00
_cell.angle_gamma   90.00
#
_symmetry.space_group_name_H-M   'P 1'
#
loop_
_entity.id
_entity.type
_entity.pdbx_description
1 polymer ?
#
loop_
_entity_poly.entity_id
_entity_poly.type
_entity_poly.pdbx_seq_one_letter_code
_entity_poly.pdbx_strand_id
1 'polypeptide(L)'
;MISVFLDEPTGGVDPATRRQFWQLIYDAAHRGITVFVTTHYMDEAEYCDRISIMVDGQIRALDTPEGLKQKFHFQDMDQVFTFLARQAKRED
;
A
#
# COMPACT_ATOMS: atom_id res chain seq x y z
N MET A 1 -13.53 11.31 15.22
CA MET A 1 -12.47 10.84 14.32
C MET A 1 -12.92 10.96 12.88
N ILE A 2 -12.12 11.57 12.03
CA ILE A 2 -12.44 11.72 10.61
C ILE A 2 -11.65 10.67 9.84
N SER A 3 -12.34 9.96 8.94
CA SER A 3 -11.73 8.97 8.08
C SER A 3 -12.02 9.31 6.63
N VAL A 4 -11.03 9.15 5.78
CA VAL A 4 -11.14 9.41 4.34
C VAL A 4 -10.78 8.15 3.58
N PHE A 5 -11.59 7.80 2.58
CA PHE A 5 -11.34 6.66 1.70
C PHE A 5 -11.02 7.17 0.30
N LEU A 6 -9.89 6.73 -0.24
CA LEU A 6 -9.44 7.10 -1.58
C LEU A 6 -9.16 5.82 -2.38
N ASP A 7 -9.85 5.66 -3.50
CA ASP A 7 -9.72 4.46 -4.33
C ASP A 7 -8.85 4.78 -5.55
N GLU A 8 -7.62 4.25 -5.54
CA GLU A 8 -6.64 4.43 -6.60
C GLU A 8 -6.52 5.89 -7.05
N PRO A 9 -6.31 6.83 -6.09
CA PRO A 9 -6.42 8.26 -6.37
C PRO A 9 -5.35 8.80 -7.33
N THR A 10 -4.25 8.06 -7.51
CA THR A 10 -3.14 8.50 -8.36
C THR A 10 -3.08 7.76 -9.69
N GLY A 11 -4.12 7.02 -10.04
CA GLY A 11 -4.19 6.31 -11.30
C GLY A 11 -4.12 7.27 -12.48
N GLY A 12 -3.18 7.03 -13.40
CA GLY A 12 -3.01 7.88 -14.58
C GLY A 12 -2.35 9.22 -14.34
N VAL A 13 -1.84 9.47 -13.13
CA VAL A 13 -1.22 10.75 -12.75
C VAL A 13 0.30 10.65 -12.88
N ASP A 14 0.95 11.73 -13.33
CA ASP A 14 2.40 11.75 -13.51
C ASP A 14 3.14 11.68 -12.15
N PRO A 15 4.43 11.23 -12.15
CA PRO A 15 5.16 11.02 -10.89
C PRO A 15 5.30 12.25 -10.02
N ALA A 16 5.47 13.44 -10.59
CA ALA A 16 5.61 14.66 -9.80
C ALA A 16 4.31 15.00 -9.07
N THR A 17 3.19 14.88 -9.75
CA THR A 17 1.88 15.14 -9.16
C THR A 17 1.53 14.07 -8.11
N ARG A 18 1.94 12.82 -8.34
CA ARG A 18 1.76 11.74 -7.35
C ARG A 18 2.48 12.07 -6.04
N ARG A 19 3.71 12.58 -6.11
CA ARG A 19 4.45 12.96 -4.92
C ARG A 19 3.76 14.09 -4.16
N GLN A 20 3.23 15.08 -4.86
CA GLN A 20 2.47 16.16 -4.24
C GLN A 20 1.22 15.65 -3.55
N PHE A 21 0.53 14.71 -4.19
CA PHE A 21 -0.66 14.11 -3.63
C PHE A 21 -0.34 13.36 -2.32
N TRP A 22 0.73 12.59 -2.31
CA TRP A 22 1.13 11.86 -1.11
C TRP A 22 1.56 12.81 0.02
N GLN A 23 2.13 13.96 -0.32
CA GLN A 23 2.43 14.98 0.68
C GLN A 23 1.15 15.46 1.36
N LEU A 24 0.08 15.66 0.59
CA LEU A 24 -1.22 16.05 1.16
C LEU A 24 -1.77 14.96 2.07
N ILE A 25 -1.59 13.70 1.72
CA ILE A 25 -2.01 12.58 2.56
C ILE A 25 -1.25 12.60 3.90
N TYR A 26 0.05 12.80 3.87
CA TYR A 26 0.85 12.90 5.09
C TYR A 26 0.41 14.06 5.96
N ASP A 27 0.14 15.22 5.36
CA ASP A 27 -0.31 16.38 6.10
C ASP A 27 -1.64 16.12 6.78
N ALA A 28 -2.57 15.46 6.08
CA ALA A 28 -3.87 15.09 6.65
C ALA A 28 -3.70 14.12 7.81
N ALA A 29 -2.84 13.12 7.65
CA ALA A 29 -2.57 12.14 8.71
C ALA A 29 -1.98 12.80 9.94
N HIS A 30 -1.09 13.77 9.76
CA HIS A 30 -0.52 14.52 10.88
C HIS A 30 -1.56 15.33 11.64
N ARG A 31 -2.65 15.71 10.98
CA ARG A 31 -3.76 16.44 11.62
C ARG A 31 -4.76 15.51 12.31
N GLY A 32 -4.47 14.21 12.36
CA GLY A 32 -5.33 13.24 13.03
C GLY A 32 -6.38 12.60 12.13
N ILE A 33 -6.30 12.80 10.82
CA ILE A 33 -7.23 12.18 9.88
C ILE A 33 -6.71 10.80 9.52
N THR A 34 -7.56 9.78 9.62
CA THR A 34 -7.23 8.43 9.14
C THR A 34 -7.50 8.37 7.65
N VAL A 35 -6.47 8.03 6.86
CA VAL A 35 -6.61 7.97 5.41
C VAL A 35 -6.38 6.54 4.95
N PHE A 36 -7.39 5.99 4.26
CA PHE A 36 -7.31 4.67 3.63
C PHE A 36 -7.14 4.88 2.12
N VAL A 37 -6.11 4.28 1.57
CA VAL A 37 -5.80 4.41 0.14
C VAL A 37 -5.71 3.01 -0.46
N THR A 38 -6.44 2.78 -1.56
CA THR A 38 -6.20 1.58 -2.35
C THR A 38 -5.27 1.95 -3.49
N THR A 39 -4.35 1.06 -3.82
CA THR A 39 -3.43 1.27 -4.93
C THR A 39 -2.92 -0.08 -5.46
N HIS A 40 -2.60 -0.12 -6.74
CA HIS A 40 -1.88 -1.24 -7.33
C HIS A 40 -0.42 -0.86 -7.63
N TYR A 41 0.00 0.32 -7.23
CA TYR A 41 1.39 0.77 -7.38
C TYR A 41 2.17 0.41 -6.11
N MET A 42 3.05 -0.58 -6.19
CA MET A 42 3.77 -1.06 -5.02
C MET A 42 4.78 -0.06 -4.49
N ASP A 43 5.26 0.86 -5.32
CA ASP A 43 6.10 1.95 -4.84
C ASP A 43 5.34 2.88 -3.88
N GLU A 44 4.02 3.05 -4.10
CA GLU A 44 3.20 3.83 -3.17
C GLU A 44 2.99 3.12 -1.84
N ALA A 45 3.00 1.80 -1.85
CA ALA A 45 2.88 1.03 -0.61
C ALA A 45 4.01 1.34 0.37
N GLU A 46 5.19 1.72 -0.13
CA GLU A 46 6.32 2.08 0.71
C GLU A 46 6.06 3.33 1.57
N TYR A 47 5.10 4.17 1.17
CA TYR A 47 4.79 5.41 1.87
C TYR A 47 3.76 5.22 2.98
N CYS A 48 3.13 4.07 3.07
CA CYS A 48 2.05 3.83 4.03
C CYS A 48 2.58 3.42 5.39
N ASP A 49 1.87 3.79 6.45
CA ASP A 49 2.21 3.35 7.80
C ASP A 49 1.88 1.87 7.97
N ARG A 50 0.78 1.42 7.39
CA ARG A 50 0.36 0.02 7.42
C ARG A 50 -0.21 -0.36 6.07
N ILE A 51 0.00 -1.62 5.71
CA ILE A 51 -0.44 -2.16 4.43
C ILE A 51 -1.24 -3.42 4.65
N SER A 52 -2.35 -3.50 3.92
CA SER A 52 -3.15 -4.72 3.80
C SER A 52 -3.02 -5.20 2.35
N ILE A 53 -2.46 -6.38 2.15
CA ILE A 53 -2.31 -6.94 0.80
C ILE A 53 -3.44 -7.92 0.55
N MET A 54 -4.21 -7.65 -0.49
CA MET A 54 -5.32 -8.52 -0.89
C MET A 54 -5.00 -9.22 -2.20
N VAL A 55 -5.25 -10.52 -2.22
CA VAL A 55 -5.13 -11.33 -3.43
C VAL A 55 -6.38 -12.21 -3.51
N ASP A 56 -7.07 -12.14 -4.64
CA ASP A 56 -8.29 -12.93 -4.89
C ASP A 56 -9.34 -12.76 -3.79
N GLY A 57 -9.52 -11.52 -3.34
CA GLY A 57 -10.53 -11.18 -2.35
C GLY A 57 -10.18 -11.54 -0.92
N GLN A 58 -8.97 -12.03 -0.66
CA GLN A 58 -8.53 -12.41 0.67
C GLN A 58 -7.34 -11.56 1.10
N ILE A 59 -7.31 -11.20 2.39
CA ILE A 59 -6.16 -10.49 2.96
C ILE A 59 -5.07 -11.53 3.22
N ARG A 60 -3.94 -11.38 2.53
CA ARG A 60 -2.79 -12.29 2.63
C ARG A 60 -1.74 -11.80 3.60
N ALA A 61 -1.69 -10.49 3.86
CA ALA A 61 -0.72 -9.91 4.80
C ALA A 61 -1.24 -8.58 5.31
N LEU A 62 -0.90 -8.25 6.54
CA LEU A 62 -1.27 -6.98 7.17
C LEU A 62 -0.15 -6.60 8.14
N ASP A 63 0.62 -5.58 7.80
CA ASP A 63 1.73 -5.10 8.62
C ASP A 63 2.25 -3.78 8.07
N THR A 64 3.31 -3.26 8.70
CA THR A 64 4.05 -2.13 8.15
C THR A 64 4.87 -2.60 6.95
N PRO A 65 5.25 -1.66 6.04
CA PRO A 65 6.13 -2.05 4.92
C PRO A 65 7.43 -2.71 5.39
N GLU A 66 8.05 -2.14 6.42
CA GLU A 66 9.29 -2.71 6.98
C GLU A 66 9.07 -4.12 7.51
N GLY A 67 7.97 -4.33 8.25
CA GLY A 67 7.65 -5.64 8.81
C GLY A 67 7.45 -6.69 7.73
N LEU A 68 6.78 -6.34 6.65
CA LEU A 68 6.54 -7.27 5.55
C LEU A 68 7.83 -7.62 4.82
N LYS A 69 8.67 -6.62 4.56
CA LYS A 69 9.95 -6.87 3.89
C LYS A 69 10.86 -7.77 4.73
N GLN A 70 10.89 -7.56 6.04
CA GLN A 70 11.68 -8.40 6.94
C GLN A 70 11.12 -9.82 7.04
N LYS A 71 9.81 -9.93 7.15
CA LYS A 71 9.16 -11.23 7.30
C LYS A 71 9.43 -12.15 6.11
N PHE A 72 9.38 -11.61 4.91
CA PHE A 72 9.55 -12.40 3.69
C PHE A 72 10.96 -12.32 3.10
N HIS A 73 11.88 -11.58 3.74
CA HIS A 73 13.27 -11.43 3.32
C HIS A 73 13.40 -10.79 1.94
N PHE A 74 12.59 -9.75 1.67
CA PHE A 74 12.64 -8.98 0.44
C PHE A 74 13.07 -7.54 0.72
N GLN A 75 13.52 -6.85 -0.34
CA GLN A 75 14.02 -5.49 -0.23
C GLN A 75 12.99 -4.42 -0.55
N ASP A 76 11.92 -4.78 -1.28
CA ASP A 76 10.87 -3.83 -1.64
C ASP A 76 9.50 -4.50 -1.63
N MET A 77 8.47 -3.66 -1.67
CA MET A 77 7.09 -4.16 -1.60
C MET A 77 6.64 -4.83 -2.89
N ASP A 78 7.24 -4.49 -4.03
CA ASP A 78 6.92 -5.16 -5.28
C ASP A 78 7.27 -6.64 -5.20
N GLN A 79 8.41 -6.96 -4.61
CA GLN A 79 8.82 -8.35 -4.40
C GLN A 79 7.87 -9.08 -3.45
N VAL A 80 7.46 -8.42 -2.37
CA VAL A 80 6.52 -9.00 -1.40
C VAL A 80 5.19 -9.33 -2.09
N PHE A 81 4.65 -8.37 -2.82
CA PHE A 81 3.36 -8.55 -3.49
C PHE A 81 3.44 -9.67 -4.53
N THR A 82 4.50 -9.68 -5.34
CA THR A 82 4.67 -10.70 -6.38
C THR A 82 4.73 -12.10 -5.76
N PHE A 83 5.47 -12.24 -4.66
CA PHE A 83 5.57 -13.52 -3.95
C PHE A 83 4.19 -13.99 -3.46
N LEU A 84 3.44 -13.10 -2.80
CA LEU A 84 2.14 -13.46 -2.26
C LEU A 84 1.12 -13.79 -3.36
N ALA A 85 1.16 -13.06 -4.46
CA ALA A 85 0.27 -13.32 -5.58
C ALA A 85 0.55 -14.70 -6.21
N ARG A 86 1.82 -15.07 -6.35
CA ARG A 86 2.20 -16.38 -6.87
C ARG A 86 1.82 -17.51 -5.92
N GLN A 87 2.00 -17.27 -4.61
CA GLN A 87 1.64 -18.24 -3.60
C GLN A 87 0.14 -18.53 -3.63
N ALA A 88 -0.68 -17.49 -3.78
CA ALA A 88 -2.13 -17.65 -3.87
C ALA A 88 -2.53 -18.51 -5.07
N LYS A 89 -1.86 -18.36 -6.21
CA LYS A 89 -2.14 -19.17 -7.39
C LYS A 89 -1.81 -20.64 -7.18
N ARG A 90 -0.79 -20.94 -6.38
CA ARG A 90 -0.39 -22.33 -6.11
C ARG A 90 -1.36 -23.05 -5.19
N GLU A 91 -2.13 -22.30 -4.38
CA GLU A 91 -3.10 -22.88 -3.47
C GLU A 91 -4.39 -23.31 -4.18
N ASP A 92 -4.59 -22.86 -5.41
CA ASP A 92 -5.73 -23.23 -6.24
C ASP A 92 -5.42 -24.57 -6.98
#